data_cea44193f8141780b0809bb6d3d52a4c
#
_entry.id   cea44193f8141780b0809bb6d3d52a4c
#
_cell.length_a   1.000
_cell.length_b   1.000
_cell.length_c   1.000
_cell.angle_alpha   90.00
_cell.angle_beta   90.00
_cell.angle_gamma   90.00
#
_symmetry.space_group_name_H-M   'P 1'
#
loop_
_entity.id
_entity.type
_entity.pdbx_description
1 polymer ?
#
loop_
_entity_poly.entity_id
_entity_poly.type
_entity_poly.pdbx_seq_one_letter_code
_entity_poly.pdbx_strand_id
1 'polypeptide(L)'
;MMGKKVNWGILGCAAIAKARTIPGLLQAENANLYAVSSRGKENAEEFQQMYSAEKAYDSYEALLADEKVEVVYIPLPNSMHFEWVEKAAKAGKHILCEKPLALNAEEAKKMYEICEEQGVLLMEAFAFRHAPLVQKVKEVIDEGAIGKVKYIESHLTDVLTDMSNIRMNQSLGGGSFYDMACYNISTISYLLGFKTPVKVKALAEMDQERGVDVSNTTLLMYEDGTQAVAYSSLNSYSRGYYAVVGEKGRIEVPCNFNCRYVQKFTVTTEGVVNNVEILDEKKTEYTVYCPDNYMLEIEQFGRCILEGEKPYVSKEETLLNAKILDQVFADVAK
;
A
#
# COMPACT_ATOMS: atom_id res chain seq x y z
N MET A 1 -23.21 8.94 22.85
CA MET A 1 -21.91 9.42 23.36
C MET A 1 -20.97 9.40 22.18
N MET A 2 -20.30 10.50 21.84
CA MET A 2 -19.22 10.45 20.83
C MET A 2 -18.12 9.54 21.35
N GLY A 3 -17.72 8.55 20.57
CA GLY A 3 -16.64 7.64 20.93
C GLY A 3 -15.32 8.39 21.13
N LYS A 4 -14.35 7.77 21.81
CA LYS A 4 -13.00 8.33 21.97
C LYS A 4 -12.35 8.45 20.57
N LYS A 5 -11.79 9.62 20.27
CA LYS A 5 -11.02 9.86 19.03
C LYS A 5 -9.53 9.86 19.33
N VAL A 6 -8.75 9.32 18.40
CA VAL A 6 -7.30 9.34 18.45
C VAL A 6 -6.78 10.64 17.82
N ASN A 7 -5.82 11.30 18.45
CA ASN A 7 -5.21 12.52 17.96
C ASN A 7 -4.05 12.22 16.99
N TRP A 8 -4.22 12.60 15.73
CA TRP A 8 -3.26 12.37 14.67
C TRP A 8 -2.38 13.58 14.42
N GLY A 9 -1.07 13.33 14.25
CA GLY A 9 -0.08 14.26 13.76
C GLY A 9 0.40 13.85 12.36
N ILE A 10 0.62 14.83 11.49
CA ILE A 10 1.12 14.59 10.13
C ILE A 10 2.58 15.09 10.04
N LEU A 11 3.52 14.19 9.75
CA LEU A 11 4.93 14.49 9.57
C LEU A 11 5.24 14.82 8.12
N GLY A 12 4.98 16.04 7.69
CA GLY A 12 5.26 16.51 6.33
C GLY A 12 4.00 16.85 5.53
N CYS A 13 4.10 17.94 4.81
CA CYS A 13 3.04 18.48 3.95
C CYS A 13 3.09 17.85 2.54
N ALA A 14 3.12 16.52 2.47
CA ALA A 14 3.23 15.80 1.21
C ALA A 14 1.95 15.84 0.37
N ALA A 15 2.10 15.69 -0.96
CA ALA A 15 0.98 15.69 -1.89
C ALA A 15 -0.05 14.58 -1.59
N ILE A 16 0.41 13.40 -1.16
CA ILE A 16 -0.48 12.28 -0.79
C ILE A 16 -1.29 12.61 0.47
N ALA A 17 -0.68 13.23 1.47
CA ALA A 17 -1.38 13.68 2.66
C ALA A 17 -2.50 14.68 2.30
N LYS A 18 -2.18 15.66 1.43
CA LYS A 18 -3.12 16.66 0.92
C LYS A 18 -4.27 16.04 0.12
N ALA A 19 -3.93 15.15 -0.80
CA ALA A 19 -4.90 14.63 -1.77
C ALA A 19 -5.77 13.49 -1.23
N ARG A 20 -5.30 12.74 -0.24
CA ARG A 20 -5.90 11.47 0.18
C ARG A 20 -6.03 11.31 1.69
N THR A 21 -4.91 11.26 2.42
CA THR A 21 -4.93 10.81 3.82
C THR A 21 -5.64 11.80 4.73
N ILE A 22 -5.38 13.11 4.63
CA ILE A 22 -6.09 14.11 5.45
C ILE A 22 -7.59 14.15 5.12
N PRO A 23 -8.03 14.19 3.84
CA PRO A 23 -9.45 14.05 3.52
C PRO A 23 -10.11 12.78 4.07
N GLY A 24 -9.40 11.63 4.09
CA GLY A 24 -9.86 10.41 4.72
C GLY A 24 -9.96 10.54 6.25
N LEU A 25 -8.93 11.11 6.87
CA LEU A 25 -8.87 11.34 8.31
C LEU A 25 -10.02 12.23 8.81
N LEU A 26 -10.35 13.28 8.06
CA LEU A 26 -11.44 14.17 8.41
C LEU A 26 -12.83 13.52 8.31
N GLN A 27 -12.96 12.42 7.56
CA GLN A 27 -14.19 11.62 7.45
C GLN A 27 -14.27 10.51 8.51
N ALA A 28 -13.13 10.09 9.06
CA ALA A 28 -13.05 9.00 10.02
C ALA A 28 -13.71 9.36 11.36
N GLU A 29 -14.57 8.46 11.89
CA GLU A 29 -15.34 8.74 13.10
C GLU A 29 -14.49 8.72 14.37
N ASN A 30 -13.40 7.94 14.39
CA ASN A 30 -12.52 7.72 15.55
C ASN A 30 -11.19 8.48 15.47
N ALA A 31 -11.04 9.42 14.54
CA ALA A 31 -9.83 10.20 14.36
C ALA A 31 -10.06 11.71 14.54
N ASN A 32 -9.03 12.42 14.98
CA ASN A 32 -8.96 13.87 15.05
C ASN A 32 -7.64 14.36 14.43
N LEU A 33 -7.70 15.25 13.44
CA LEU A 33 -6.52 15.93 12.91
C LEU A 33 -6.05 16.98 13.92
N TYR A 34 -5.15 16.57 14.80
CA TYR A 34 -4.69 17.43 15.87
C TYR A 34 -3.53 18.34 15.42
N ALA A 35 -2.51 17.78 14.74
CA ALA A 35 -1.33 18.54 14.40
C ALA A 35 -0.79 18.23 12.99
N VAL A 36 -0.18 19.23 12.39
CA VAL A 36 0.60 19.10 11.15
C VAL A 36 2.00 19.67 11.35
N SER A 37 2.99 19.13 10.66
CA SER A 37 4.35 19.67 10.71
C SER A 37 5.03 19.71 9.35
N SER A 38 5.94 20.65 9.19
CA SER A 38 6.79 20.81 8.00
C SER A 38 8.16 21.30 8.41
N ARG A 39 9.16 21.16 7.52
CA ARG A 39 10.49 21.76 7.68
C ARG A 39 10.49 23.29 7.52
N GLY A 40 9.36 23.86 7.14
CA GLY A 40 9.17 25.31 7.01
C GLY A 40 7.86 25.71 7.66
N LYS A 41 7.92 26.76 8.50
CA LYS A 41 6.78 27.24 9.26
C LYS A 41 5.59 27.62 8.39
N GLU A 42 5.83 28.31 7.29
CA GLU A 42 4.79 28.78 6.37
C GLU A 42 3.96 27.62 5.80
N ASN A 43 4.63 26.54 5.35
CA ASN A 43 3.96 25.36 4.84
C ASN A 43 3.11 24.65 5.92
N ALA A 44 3.60 24.58 7.15
CA ALA A 44 2.84 23.98 8.25
C ALA A 44 1.59 24.81 8.59
N GLU A 45 1.72 26.13 8.63
CA GLU A 45 0.62 27.07 8.90
C GLU A 45 -0.42 27.04 7.76
N GLU A 46 0.02 26.96 6.49
CA GLU A 46 -0.89 26.78 5.34
C GLU A 46 -1.72 25.49 5.46
N PHE A 47 -1.07 24.37 5.77
CA PHE A 47 -1.77 23.09 5.98
C PHE A 47 -2.72 23.14 7.18
N GLN A 48 -2.29 23.76 8.28
CA GLN A 48 -3.14 23.98 9.46
C GLN A 48 -4.43 24.71 9.08
N GLN A 49 -4.30 25.83 8.37
CA GLN A 49 -5.45 26.64 7.95
C GLN A 49 -6.34 25.88 6.96
N MET A 50 -5.74 25.19 5.98
CA MET A 50 -6.48 24.46 4.93
C MET A 50 -7.35 23.34 5.51
N TYR A 51 -6.88 22.65 6.54
CA TYR A 51 -7.55 21.47 7.11
C TYR A 51 -8.08 21.69 8.52
N SER A 52 -7.96 22.90 9.07
CA SER A 52 -8.39 23.25 10.42
C SER A 52 -7.75 22.36 11.50
N ALA A 53 -6.47 22.00 11.32
CA ALA A 53 -5.73 21.32 12.38
C ALA A 53 -5.58 22.22 13.61
N GLU A 54 -5.57 21.65 14.82
CA GLU A 54 -5.47 22.43 16.03
C GLU A 54 -4.10 23.11 16.16
N LYS A 55 -3.02 22.45 15.68
CA LYS A 55 -1.65 22.94 15.78
C LYS A 55 -0.85 22.77 14.49
N ALA A 56 0.13 23.67 14.30
CA ALA A 56 1.18 23.59 13.30
C ALA A 56 2.54 23.67 13.95
N TYR A 57 3.48 22.83 13.50
CA TYR A 57 4.86 22.79 13.97
C TYR A 57 5.83 23.01 12.82
N ASP A 58 6.89 23.76 13.06
CA ASP A 58 7.95 24.08 12.10
C ASP A 58 9.08 23.02 12.04
N SER A 59 8.94 21.97 12.86
CA SER A 59 9.81 20.80 12.84
C SER A 59 9.02 19.52 13.18
N TYR A 60 9.50 18.39 12.69
CA TYR A 60 8.91 17.09 13.00
C TYR A 60 9.14 16.70 14.46
N GLU A 61 10.31 17.04 15.01
CA GLU A 61 10.65 16.82 16.41
C GLU A 61 9.71 17.58 17.36
N ALA A 62 9.34 18.80 17.02
CA ALA A 62 8.40 19.59 17.85
C ALA A 62 7.01 18.94 17.87
N LEU A 63 6.54 18.38 16.76
CA LEU A 63 5.29 17.63 16.73
C LEU A 63 5.39 16.34 17.57
N LEU A 64 6.51 15.60 17.45
CA LEU A 64 6.72 14.37 18.22
C LEU A 64 6.79 14.62 19.73
N ALA A 65 7.26 15.80 20.15
CA ALA A 65 7.33 16.19 21.56
C ALA A 65 5.98 16.57 22.17
N ASP A 66 4.93 16.77 21.37
CA ASP A 66 3.59 17.06 21.90
C ASP A 66 2.91 15.77 22.43
N GLU A 67 2.67 15.74 23.74
CA GLU A 67 2.05 14.58 24.42
C GLU A 67 0.61 14.29 23.96
N LYS A 68 -0.09 15.27 23.39
CA LYS A 68 -1.45 15.08 22.89
C LYS A 68 -1.50 14.36 21.53
N VAL A 69 -0.40 14.33 20.79
CA VAL A 69 -0.29 13.50 19.57
C VAL A 69 -0.17 12.05 20.00
N GLU A 70 -1.12 11.22 19.61
CA GLU A 70 -1.13 9.77 19.92
C GLU A 70 -0.59 8.94 18.75
N VAL A 71 -0.89 9.38 17.50
CA VAL A 71 -0.49 8.72 16.26
C VAL A 71 0.19 9.71 15.33
N VAL A 72 1.18 9.24 14.59
CA VAL A 72 1.77 10.00 13.48
C VAL A 72 1.59 9.26 12.15
N TYR A 73 1.21 10.02 11.13
CA TYR A 73 1.29 9.60 9.74
C TYR A 73 2.56 10.15 9.12
N ILE A 74 3.34 9.27 8.46
CA ILE A 74 4.65 9.59 7.88
C ILE A 74 4.61 9.49 6.35
N PRO A 75 4.26 10.56 5.61
CA PRO A 75 4.28 10.61 4.15
C PRO A 75 5.58 11.21 3.61
N LEU A 76 6.70 10.82 4.16
CA LEU A 76 8.03 11.32 3.76
C LEU A 76 8.58 10.50 2.57
N PRO A 77 9.67 10.93 1.91
CA PRO A 77 10.40 10.09 0.97
C PRO A 77 10.84 8.76 1.59
N ASN A 78 10.85 7.68 0.80
CA ASN A 78 11.11 6.32 1.27
C ASN A 78 12.39 6.19 2.11
N SER A 79 13.47 6.88 1.71
CA SER A 79 14.76 6.87 2.42
C SER A 79 14.73 7.52 3.81
N MET A 80 13.65 8.23 4.14
CA MET A 80 13.50 8.89 5.44
C MET A 80 12.61 8.09 6.42
N HIS A 81 11.93 7.03 5.95
CA HIS A 81 10.98 6.29 6.77
C HIS A 81 11.64 5.71 8.01
N PHE A 82 12.79 5.04 7.86
CA PHE A 82 13.49 4.40 8.99
C PHE A 82 13.78 5.39 10.12
N GLU A 83 14.42 6.51 9.80
CA GLU A 83 14.78 7.54 10.79
C GLU A 83 13.55 8.06 11.54
N TRP A 84 12.48 8.39 10.81
CA TRP A 84 11.32 9.03 11.42
C TRP A 84 10.39 8.02 12.13
N VAL A 85 10.35 6.77 11.71
CA VAL A 85 9.70 5.70 12.47
C VAL A 85 10.43 5.47 13.79
N GLU A 86 11.78 5.41 13.79
CA GLU A 86 12.57 5.26 15.02
C GLU A 86 12.35 6.43 15.99
N LYS A 87 12.39 7.67 15.51
CA LYS A 87 12.15 8.88 16.34
C LYS A 87 10.72 8.89 16.89
N ALA A 88 9.72 8.56 16.08
CA ALA A 88 8.33 8.52 16.49
C ALA A 88 8.08 7.43 17.53
N ALA A 89 8.64 6.25 17.33
CA ALA A 89 8.54 5.16 18.30
C ALA A 89 9.16 5.53 19.65
N LYS A 90 10.37 6.10 19.65
CA LYS A 90 11.03 6.60 20.87
C LYS A 90 10.27 7.72 21.58
N ALA A 91 9.46 8.47 20.84
CA ALA A 91 8.54 9.48 21.38
C ALA A 91 7.20 8.88 21.87
N GLY A 92 7.04 7.53 21.82
CA GLY A 92 5.84 6.83 22.27
C GLY A 92 4.63 6.99 21.35
N LYS A 93 4.84 7.32 20.07
CA LYS A 93 3.75 7.52 19.11
C LYS A 93 3.47 6.23 18.32
N HIS A 94 2.18 5.88 18.15
CA HIS A 94 1.78 4.90 17.15
C HIS A 94 2.02 5.45 15.74
N ILE A 95 2.26 4.58 14.76
CA ILE A 95 2.81 5.02 13.47
C ILE A 95 2.06 4.36 12.31
N LEU A 96 1.52 5.19 11.43
CA LEU A 96 1.10 4.82 10.08
C LEU A 96 2.13 5.40 9.10
N CYS A 97 2.94 4.56 8.47
CA CYS A 97 4.00 4.99 7.57
C CYS A 97 3.70 4.63 6.12
N GLU A 98 3.93 5.57 5.20
CA GLU A 98 3.73 5.34 3.77
C GLU A 98 4.51 4.14 3.24
N LYS A 99 3.96 3.57 2.18
CA LYS A 99 4.53 2.44 1.43
C LYS A 99 5.60 2.95 0.41
N PRO A 100 6.59 2.13 0.09
CA PRO A 100 6.99 0.95 0.85
C PRO A 100 7.53 1.38 2.21
N LEU A 101 7.29 0.57 3.23
CA LEU A 101 7.68 0.91 4.60
C LEU A 101 9.16 1.24 4.72
N ALA A 102 10.02 0.52 4.00
CA ALA A 102 11.47 0.64 4.05
C ALA A 102 12.11 0.37 2.69
N LEU A 103 13.39 0.68 2.54
CA LEU A 103 14.16 0.41 1.32
C LEU A 103 14.55 -1.07 1.17
N ASN A 104 14.53 -1.85 2.26
CA ASN A 104 14.83 -3.28 2.26
C ASN A 104 14.18 -3.99 3.46
N ALA A 105 14.18 -5.32 3.43
CA ALA A 105 13.55 -6.14 4.46
C ALA A 105 14.23 -6.06 5.83
N GLU A 106 15.53 -5.80 5.88
CA GLU A 106 16.27 -5.66 7.14
C GLU A 106 15.88 -4.36 7.86
N GLU A 107 15.75 -3.25 7.13
CA GLU A 107 15.24 -2.00 7.67
C GLU A 107 13.79 -2.17 8.17
N ALA A 108 12.91 -2.75 7.36
CA ALA A 108 11.52 -2.99 7.76
C ALA A 108 11.45 -3.82 9.05
N LYS A 109 12.27 -4.87 9.16
CA LYS A 109 12.35 -5.71 10.36
C LYS A 109 12.77 -4.90 11.58
N LYS A 110 13.84 -4.10 11.47
CA LYS A 110 14.32 -3.24 12.57
C LYS A 110 13.29 -2.21 13.00
N MET A 111 12.54 -1.62 12.06
CA MET A 111 11.48 -0.68 12.38
C MET A 111 10.41 -1.32 13.26
N TYR A 112 9.97 -2.54 12.94
CA TYR A 112 9.03 -3.28 13.78
C TYR A 112 9.62 -3.64 15.13
N GLU A 113 10.88 -4.09 15.20
CA GLU A 113 11.57 -4.42 16.46
C GLU A 113 11.62 -3.20 17.39
N ILE A 114 12.00 -2.03 16.87
CA ILE A 114 12.03 -0.77 17.64
C ILE A 114 10.62 -0.41 18.14
N CYS A 115 9.60 -0.50 17.30
CA CYS A 115 8.23 -0.20 17.70
C CYS A 115 7.71 -1.16 18.79
N GLU A 116 8.00 -2.44 18.66
CA GLU A 116 7.66 -3.46 19.67
C GLU A 116 8.37 -3.20 21.02
N GLU A 117 9.65 -2.83 21.00
CA GLU A 117 10.42 -2.45 22.21
C GLU A 117 9.84 -1.22 22.90
N GLN A 118 9.30 -0.25 22.15
CA GLN A 118 8.67 0.94 22.69
C GLN A 118 7.17 0.76 23.00
N GLY A 119 6.60 -0.41 22.72
CA GLY A 119 5.19 -0.70 22.98
C GLY A 119 4.21 0.10 22.10
N VAL A 120 4.64 0.51 20.90
CA VAL A 120 3.83 1.24 19.93
C VAL A 120 3.50 0.41 18.70
N LEU A 121 2.38 0.71 18.05
CA LEU A 121 1.96 0.04 16.82
C LEU A 121 2.62 0.71 15.62
N LEU A 122 3.06 -0.11 14.65
CA LEU A 122 3.49 0.30 13.33
C LEU A 122 2.63 -0.43 12.28
N MET A 123 2.08 0.32 11.34
CA MET A 123 1.40 -0.23 10.17
C MET A 123 1.92 0.46 8.89
N GLU A 124 2.19 -0.34 7.86
CA GLU A 124 2.48 0.16 6.51
C GLU A 124 1.18 0.61 5.84
N ALA A 125 1.19 1.82 5.26
CA ALA A 125 0.01 2.46 4.69
C ALA A 125 -0.34 1.92 3.29
N PHE A 126 -0.94 0.75 3.25
CA PHE A 126 -1.58 0.20 2.05
C PHE A 126 -3.09 0.40 2.11
N ALA A 127 -3.55 1.63 1.90
CA ALA A 127 -4.97 1.98 2.00
C ALA A 127 -5.89 1.08 1.16
N PHE A 128 -5.44 0.60 -0.02
CA PHE A 128 -6.22 -0.30 -0.88
C PHE A 128 -6.58 -1.63 -0.20
N ARG A 129 -5.78 -2.10 0.77
CA ARG A 129 -6.02 -3.32 1.53
C ARG A 129 -7.28 -3.24 2.38
N HIS A 130 -7.72 -2.02 2.71
CA HIS A 130 -8.93 -1.74 3.48
C HIS A 130 -10.18 -1.63 2.58
N ALA A 131 -10.01 -1.63 1.24
CA ALA A 131 -11.12 -1.54 0.31
C ALA A 131 -11.98 -2.82 0.30
N PRO A 132 -13.32 -2.71 0.42
CA PRO A 132 -14.22 -3.86 0.34
C PRO A 132 -14.07 -4.67 -0.95
N LEU A 133 -13.64 -4.03 -2.05
CA LEU A 133 -13.40 -4.70 -3.32
C LEU A 133 -12.37 -5.83 -3.22
N VAL A 134 -11.18 -5.54 -2.69
CA VAL A 134 -10.10 -6.53 -2.60
C VAL A 134 -10.44 -7.65 -1.62
N GLN A 135 -11.17 -7.29 -0.54
CA GLN A 135 -11.67 -8.26 0.44
C GLN A 135 -12.69 -9.21 -0.20
N LYS A 136 -13.65 -8.67 -0.98
CA LYS A 136 -14.66 -9.50 -1.67
C LYS A 136 -14.04 -10.40 -2.74
N VAL A 137 -13.03 -9.94 -3.46
CA VAL A 137 -12.31 -10.79 -4.41
C VAL A 137 -11.60 -11.94 -3.69
N LYS A 138 -10.95 -11.66 -2.56
CA LYS A 138 -10.31 -12.70 -1.74
C LYS A 138 -11.31 -13.72 -1.21
N GLU A 139 -12.46 -13.26 -0.72
CA GLU A 139 -13.57 -14.11 -0.28
C GLU A 139 -14.02 -15.08 -1.39
N VAL A 140 -14.27 -14.57 -2.61
CA VAL A 140 -14.66 -15.38 -3.77
C VAL A 140 -13.60 -16.42 -4.14
N ILE A 141 -12.31 -16.09 -4.02
CA ILE A 141 -11.20 -17.04 -4.20
C ILE A 141 -11.24 -18.13 -3.12
N ASP A 142 -11.39 -17.73 -1.85
CA ASP A 142 -11.38 -18.64 -0.70
C ASP A 142 -12.61 -19.57 -0.67
N GLU A 143 -13.76 -19.12 -1.19
CA GLU A 143 -14.94 -19.94 -1.42
C GLU A 143 -14.73 -20.99 -2.54
N GLY A 144 -13.61 -20.90 -3.27
CA GLY A 144 -13.26 -21.87 -4.32
C GLY A 144 -14.00 -21.66 -5.64
N ALA A 145 -14.59 -20.50 -5.87
CA ALA A 145 -15.40 -20.21 -7.07
C ALA A 145 -14.66 -20.48 -8.39
N ILE A 146 -13.36 -20.25 -8.44
CA ILE A 146 -12.49 -20.49 -9.62
C ILE A 146 -11.61 -21.74 -9.50
N GLY A 147 -11.80 -22.55 -8.45
CA GLY A 147 -10.91 -23.68 -8.14
C GLY A 147 -9.55 -23.22 -7.63
N LYS A 148 -8.54 -24.11 -7.68
CA LYS A 148 -7.17 -23.77 -7.27
C LYS A 148 -6.59 -22.70 -8.18
N VAL A 149 -6.08 -21.62 -7.59
CA VAL A 149 -5.39 -20.54 -8.33
C VAL A 149 -4.14 -21.08 -9.02
N LYS A 150 -3.96 -20.75 -10.29
CA LYS A 150 -2.82 -21.13 -11.13
C LYS A 150 -1.98 -19.95 -11.57
N TYR A 151 -2.62 -18.80 -11.80
CA TYR A 151 -1.96 -17.63 -12.32
C TYR A 151 -2.61 -16.35 -11.80
N ILE A 152 -1.77 -15.35 -11.50
CA ILE A 152 -2.21 -13.98 -11.17
C ILE A 152 -1.40 -13.00 -12.01
N GLU A 153 -2.07 -12.03 -12.60
CA GLU A 153 -1.41 -10.84 -13.13
C GLU A 153 -1.91 -9.59 -12.42
N SER A 154 -1.01 -8.64 -12.14
CA SER A 154 -1.34 -7.36 -11.54
C SER A 154 -0.55 -6.25 -12.20
N HIS A 155 -1.23 -5.17 -12.59
CA HIS A 155 -0.65 -4.05 -13.30
C HIS A 155 -0.96 -2.75 -12.59
N LEU A 156 0.06 -1.91 -12.41
CA LEU A 156 -0.09 -0.53 -11.97
C LEU A 156 0.87 0.35 -12.77
N THR A 157 0.28 1.24 -13.55
CA THR A 157 1.04 2.14 -14.44
C THR A 157 0.51 3.56 -14.37
N ASP A 158 1.39 4.52 -14.60
CA ASP A 158 1.05 5.93 -14.77
C ASP A 158 2.10 6.63 -15.63
N VAL A 159 1.81 7.85 -16.08
CA VAL A 159 2.77 8.68 -16.82
C VAL A 159 3.22 9.82 -15.92
N LEU A 160 4.43 9.67 -15.39
CA LEU A 160 5.08 10.73 -14.62
C LEU A 160 5.70 11.76 -15.56
N THR A 161 5.16 12.95 -15.58
CA THR A 161 5.64 14.04 -16.46
C THR A 161 6.61 15.00 -15.78
N ASP A 162 6.55 15.08 -14.45
CA ASP A 162 7.46 15.92 -13.66
C ASP A 162 8.72 15.14 -13.29
N MET A 163 9.81 15.39 -13.99
CA MET A 163 11.10 14.75 -13.76
C MET A 163 11.84 15.23 -12.50
N SER A 164 11.34 16.29 -11.83
CA SER A 164 11.83 16.73 -10.51
C SER A 164 11.18 15.98 -9.33
N ASN A 165 10.22 15.11 -9.61
CA ASN A 165 9.50 14.33 -8.62
C ASN A 165 10.46 13.38 -7.87
N ILE A 166 10.17 13.15 -6.58
CA ILE A 166 10.95 12.23 -5.72
C ILE A 166 11.07 10.81 -6.29
N ARG A 167 10.10 10.36 -7.11
CA ARG A 167 10.12 9.07 -7.81
C ARG A 167 11.26 8.94 -8.82
N MET A 168 11.78 10.06 -9.32
CA MET A 168 12.92 10.11 -10.22
C MET A 168 14.24 10.37 -9.50
N ASN A 169 14.29 10.18 -8.18
CA ASN A 169 15.49 10.39 -7.37
C ASN A 169 15.88 9.12 -6.61
N GLN A 170 16.97 8.49 -7.03
CA GLN A 170 17.49 7.26 -6.42
C GLN A 170 17.78 7.42 -4.93
N SER A 171 18.38 8.55 -4.51
CA SER A 171 18.77 8.79 -3.11
C SER A 171 17.57 8.92 -2.16
N LEU A 172 16.38 9.18 -2.70
CA LEU A 172 15.13 9.23 -1.96
C LEU A 172 14.34 7.92 -2.00
N GLY A 173 14.89 6.86 -2.62
CA GLY A 173 14.18 5.61 -2.83
C GLY A 173 13.15 5.70 -3.97
N GLY A 174 13.51 6.39 -5.06
CA GLY A 174 12.68 6.49 -6.27
C GLY A 174 12.67 5.20 -7.08
N GLY A 175 11.91 5.22 -8.17
CA GLY A 175 11.73 4.11 -9.10
C GLY A 175 10.35 3.45 -9.01
N SER A 176 9.97 2.77 -10.09
CA SER A 176 8.68 2.10 -10.20
C SER A 176 8.60 0.84 -9.33
N PHE A 177 9.73 0.22 -8.95
CA PHE A 177 9.74 -0.88 -7.99
C PHE A 177 9.19 -0.44 -6.63
N TYR A 178 9.72 0.64 -6.08
CA TYR A 178 9.26 1.16 -4.79
C TYR A 178 7.88 1.78 -4.87
N ASP A 179 7.59 2.55 -5.93
CA ASP A 179 6.33 3.30 -5.97
C ASP A 179 5.11 2.44 -6.35
N MET A 180 5.27 1.52 -7.32
CA MET A 180 4.16 0.80 -7.93
C MET A 180 4.23 -0.72 -7.77
N ALA A 181 5.42 -1.34 -7.94
CA ALA A 181 5.50 -2.80 -7.83
C ALA A 181 5.17 -3.29 -6.42
N CYS A 182 5.43 -2.50 -5.36
CA CYS A 182 5.03 -2.83 -4.01
C CYS A 182 3.52 -3.08 -3.88
N TYR A 183 2.67 -2.33 -4.59
CA TYR A 183 1.22 -2.56 -4.65
C TYR A 183 0.86 -3.87 -5.33
N ASN A 184 1.47 -4.13 -6.51
CA ASN A 184 1.23 -5.35 -7.27
C ASN A 184 1.65 -6.59 -6.46
N ILE A 185 2.83 -6.53 -5.81
CA ILE A 185 3.35 -7.60 -4.95
C ILE A 185 2.43 -7.81 -3.75
N SER A 186 2.01 -6.74 -3.06
CA SER A 186 1.08 -6.82 -1.92
C SER A 186 -0.26 -7.44 -2.35
N THR A 187 -0.80 -7.07 -3.52
CA THR A 187 -2.03 -7.66 -4.07
C THR A 187 -1.87 -9.17 -4.29
N ILE A 188 -0.80 -9.58 -4.98
CA ILE A 188 -0.52 -11.00 -5.27
C ILE A 188 -0.33 -11.77 -3.96
N SER A 189 0.46 -11.24 -3.02
CA SER A 189 0.71 -11.86 -1.72
C SER A 189 -0.58 -12.08 -0.93
N TYR A 190 -1.43 -11.05 -0.88
CA TYR A 190 -2.73 -11.13 -0.20
C TYR A 190 -3.66 -12.18 -0.83
N LEU A 191 -3.83 -12.13 -2.15
CA LEU A 191 -4.74 -13.04 -2.84
C LEU A 191 -4.29 -14.51 -2.74
N LEU A 192 -2.97 -14.75 -2.62
CA LEU A 192 -2.39 -16.09 -2.41
C LEU A 192 -2.25 -16.48 -0.93
N GLY A 193 -2.76 -15.68 0.02
CA GLY A 193 -2.69 -15.98 1.45
C GLY A 193 -1.27 -15.94 2.01
N PHE A 194 -0.46 -14.96 1.56
CA PHE A 194 0.90 -14.70 2.02
C PHE A 194 1.90 -15.84 1.83
N LYS A 195 1.70 -16.64 0.78
CA LYS A 195 2.68 -17.66 0.39
C LYS A 195 4.00 -17.01 -0.03
N THR A 196 5.12 -17.61 0.36
CA THR A 196 6.45 -17.18 -0.07
C THR A 196 6.76 -17.74 -1.47
N PRO A 197 7.14 -16.92 -2.46
CA PRO A 197 7.58 -17.43 -3.75
C PRO A 197 8.92 -18.17 -3.62
N VAL A 198 9.06 -19.29 -4.35
CA VAL A 198 10.31 -20.07 -4.41
C VAL A 198 11.26 -19.53 -5.47
N LYS A 199 10.78 -18.70 -6.39
CA LYS A 199 11.59 -18.05 -7.41
C LYS A 199 11.03 -16.68 -7.76
N VAL A 200 11.91 -15.70 -7.80
CA VAL A 200 11.64 -14.32 -8.21
C VAL A 200 12.59 -13.98 -9.38
N LYS A 201 12.05 -13.38 -10.44
CA LYS A 201 12.77 -12.85 -11.58
C LYS A 201 12.21 -11.50 -11.96
N ALA A 202 13.09 -10.59 -12.39
CA ALA A 202 12.66 -9.26 -12.82
C ALA A 202 13.46 -8.75 -14.03
N LEU A 203 12.77 -7.94 -14.82
CA LEU A 203 13.36 -7.13 -15.89
C LEU A 203 12.93 -5.69 -15.64
N ALA A 204 13.83 -4.74 -15.86
CA ALA A 204 13.54 -3.32 -15.68
C ALA A 204 14.14 -2.48 -16.79
N GLU A 205 13.41 -1.43 -17.17
CA GLU A 205 13.93 -0.31 -17.94
C GLU A 205 14.48 0.73 -16.96
N MET A 206 15.76 1.05 -17.08
CA MET A 206 16.45 1.97 -16.18
C MET A 206 16.65 3.34 -16.82
N ASP A 207 16.27 4.41 -16.12
CA ASP A 207 16.79 5.75 -16.40
C ASP A 207 18.24 5.80 -15.89
N GLN A 208 19.18 5.72 -16.83
CA GLN A 208 20.62 5.65 -16.51
C GLN A 208 21.15 6.95 -15.90
N GLU A 209 20.54 8.10 -16.22
CA GLU A 209 20.95 9.40 -15.67
C GLU A 209 20.57 9.52 -14.21
N ARG A 210 19.39 9.04 -13.84
CA ARG A 210 18.81 9.17 -12.49
C ARG A 210 19.01 7.94 -11.62
N GLY A 211 19.42 6.82 -12.20
CA GLY A 211 19.67 5.56 -11.50
C GLY A 211 18.40 4.91 -10.92
N VAL A 212 17.24 5.17 -11.51
CA VAL A 212 15.95 4.60 -11.09
C VAL A 212 15.34 3.75 -12.20
N ASP A 213 14.58 2.75 -11.85
CA ASP A 213 13.76 2.02 -12.81
C ASP A 213 12.48 2.81 -13.15
N VAL A 214 12.18 2.91 -14.44
CA VAL A 214 10.99 3.61 -14.93
C VAL A 214 9.86 2.66 -15.29
N SER A 215 10.20 1.41 -15.64
CA SER A 215 9.23 0.33 -15.79
C SER A 215 9.84 -1.01 -15.42
N ASN A 216 9.01 -1.95 -14.98
CA ASN A 216 9.48 -3.27 -14.61
C ASN A 216 8.42 -4.35 -14.81
N THR A 217 8.90 -5.59 -15.00
CA THR A 217 8.09 -6.81 -14.95
C THR A 217 8.73 -7.76 -13.95
N THR A 218 7.96 -8.14 -12.93
CA THR A 218 8.37 -9.12 -11.92
C THR A 218 7.60 -10.42 -12.12
N LEU A 219 8.31 -11.54 -12.12
CA LEU A 219 7.77 -12.91 -12.23
C LEU A 219 7.96 -13.63 -10.90
N LEU A 220 6.90 -14.22 -10.39
CA LEU A 220 6.90 -15.00 -9.15
C LEU A 220 6.46 -16.43 -9.43
N MET A 221 7.16 -17.41 -8.85
CA MET A 221 6.77 -18.82 -8.88
C MET A 221 6.67 -19.35 -7.46
N TYR A 222 5.61 -20.09 -7.18
CA TYR A 222 5.33 -20.68 -5.87
C TYR A 222 5.52 -22.20 -5.90
N GLU A 223 5.73 -22.82 -4.73
CA GLU A 223 6.02 -24.24 -4.58
C GLU A 223 4.93 -25.14 -5.21
N ASP A 224 3.68 -24.72 -5.12
CA ASP A 224 2.53 -25.46 -5.68
C ASP A 224 2.33 -25.29 -7.20
N GLY A 225 3.30 -24.65 -7.88
CA GLY A 225 3.29 -24.37 -9.30
C GLY A 225 2.49 -23.12 -9.72
N THR A 226 1.88 -22.41 -8.78
CA THR A 226 1.22 -21.12 -9.05
C THR A 226 2.25 -20.12 -9.55
N GLN A 227 1.90 -19.32 -10.56
CA GLN A 227 2.75 -18.26 -11.10
C GLN A 227 2.05 -16.91 -10.97
N ALA A 228 2.85 -15.84 -10.86
CA ALA A 228 2.31 -14.49 -10.92
C ALA A 228 3.22 -13.53 -11.67
N VAL A 229 2.60 -12.51 -12.27
CA VAL A 229 3.26 -11.43 -13.00
C VAL A 229 2.81 -10.10 -12.43
N ALA A 230 3.77 -9.24 -12.10
CA ALA A 230 3.54 -7.86 -11.73
C ALA A 230 4.18 -6.95 -12.77
N TYR A 231 3.39 -6.07 -13.40
CA TYR A 231 3.92 -5.04 -14.29
C TYR A 231 3.69 -3.66 -13.69
N SER A 232 4.74 -2.85 -13.66
CA SER A 232 4.72 -1.50 -13.09
C SER A 232 5.45 -0.52 -13.99
N SER A 233 4.92 0.71 -14.12
CA SER A 233 5.56 1.69 -15.01
C SER A 233 5.19 3.12 -14.62
N LEU A 234 6.21 4.00 -14.64
CA LEU A 234 6.08 5.46 -14.50
C LEU A 234 5.99 6.18 -15.86
N ASN A 235 6.04 5.45 -16.97
CA ASN A 235 6.05 6.01 -18.33
C ASN A 235 5.03 5.35 -19.28
N SER A 236 4.05 4.61 -18.75
CA SER A 236 2.99 3.98 -19.53
C SER A 236 1.62 4.54 -19.18
N TYR A 237 0.67 4.49 -20.13
CA TYR A 237 -0.70 4.92 -19.89
C TYR A 237 -1.28 4.35 -18.58
N SER A 238 -1.93 5.22 -17.81
CA SER A 238 -2.43 4.91 -16.47
C SER A 238 -3.41 3.73 -16.48
N ARG A 239 -3.06 2.68 -15.76
CA ARG A 239 -3.87 1.47 -15.60
C ARG A 239 -3.66 0.82 -14.24
N GLY A 240 -4.76 0.61 -13.54
CA GLY A 240 -4.79 -0.27 -12.38
C GLY A 240 -5.68 -1.48 -12.68
N TYR A 241 -5.12 -2.70 -12.69
CA TYR A 241 -5.83 -3.92 -13.07
C TYR A 241 -5.19 -5.14 -12.43
N TYR A 242 -6.00 -6.15 -12.11
CA TYR A 242 -5.48 -7.49 -11.87
C TYR A 242 -6.48 -8.57 -12.32
N ALA A 243 -5.95 -9.76 -12.64
CA ALA A 243 -6.73 -10.93 -12.91
C ALA A 243 -6.19 -12.15 -12.17
N VAL A 244 -7.09 -13.04 -11.77
CA VAL A 244 -6.78 -14.31 -11.12
C VAL A 244 -7.36 -15.45 -11.93
N VAL A 245 -6.53 -16.39 -12.36
CA VAL A 245 -6.92 -17.56 -13.14
C VAL A 245 -6.77 -18.81 -12.28
N GLY A 246 -7.85 -19.55 -12.16
CA GLY A 246 -7.92 -20.83 -11.47
C GLY A 246 -8.20 -22.00 -12.42
N GLU A 247 -8.32 -23.19 -11.84
CA GLU A 247 -8.62 -24.44 -12.61
C GLU A 247 -10.03 -24.46 -13.19
N LYS A 248 -10.97 -23.67 -12.62
CA LYS A 248 -12.40 -23.71 -12.97
C LYS A 248 -12.97 -22.37 -13.43
N GLY A 249 -12.13 -21.34 -13.51
CA GLY A 249 -12.58 -20.02 -13.89
C GLY A 249 -11.52 -18.94 -13.71
N ARG A 250 -11.93 -17.69 -13.92
CA ARG A 250 -11.09 -16.51 -13.76
C ARG A 250 -11.86 -15.37 -13.11
N ILE A 251 -11.12 -14.47 -12.47
CA ILE A 251 -11.62 -13.21 -11.91
C ILE A 251 -10.89 -12.07 -12.60
N GLU A 252 -11.61 -11.05 -13.04
CA GLU A 252 -11.07 -9.88 -13.70
C GLU A 252 -11.51 -8.62 -12.95
N VAL A 253 -10.55 -7.81 -12.47
CA VAL A 253 -10.77 -6.61 -11.68
C VAL A 253 -10.19 -5.41 -12.42
N PRO A 254 -11.03 -4.58 -13.07
CA PRO A 254 -10.58 -3.49 -13.93
C PRO A 254 -10.10 -2.23 -13.18
N CYS A 255 -10.35 -2.14 -11.87
CA CYS A 255 -9.88 -1.06 -11.01
C CYS A 255 -9.43 -1.66 -9.68
N ASN A 256 -8.24 -1.33 -9.20
CA ASN A 256 -7.66 -2.05 -8.07
C ASN A 256 -7.25 -1.20 -6.86
N PHE A 257 -6.48 -0.10 -7.00
CA PHE A 257 -5.81 0.50 -5.85
C PHE A 257 -6.51 1.71 -5.22
N ASN A 258 -7.21 2.51 -6.00
CA ASN A 258 -7.92 3.70 -5.53
C ASN A 258 -9.43 3.57 -5.73
N CYS A 259 -9.99 2.51 -5.17
CA CYS A 259 -11.42 2.21 -5.29
C CYS A 259 -12.26 3.23 -4.51
N ARG A 260 -13.25 3.80 -5.18
CA ARG A 260 -14.27 4.68 -4.59
C ARG A 260 -15.62 4.40 -5.20
N TYR A 261 -16.67 4.65 -4.42
CA TYR A 261 -18.06 4.46 -4.85
C TYR A 261 -18.36 3.00 -5.25
N VAL A 262 -19.06 2.82 -6.35
CA VAL A 262 -19.45 1.50 -6.84
C VAL A 262 -18.34 0.96 -7.75
N GLN A 263 -17.80 -0.17 -7.37
CA GLN A 263 -16.81 -0.92 -8.15
C GLN A 263 -17.39 -2.25 -8.61
N LYS A 264 -16.85 -2.77 -9.69
CA LYS A 264 -17.31 -4.04 -10.26
C LYS A 264 -16.13 -4.93 -10.60
N PHE A 265 -16.33 -6.24 -10.47
CA PHE A 265 -15.44 -7.26 -11.01
C PHE A 265 -16.24 -8.41 -11.58
N THR A 266 -15.62 -9.15 -12.49
CA THR A 266 -16.28 -10.27 -13.18
C THR A 266 -15.64 -11.59 -12.76
N VAL A 267 -16.48 -12.58 -12.46
CA VAL A 267 -16.10 -13.98 -12.29
C VAL A 267 -16.65 -14.76 -13.47
N THR A 268 -15.77 -15.43 -14.21
CA THR A 268 -16.12 -16.28 -15.33
C THR A 268 -15.82 -17.75 -14.97
N THR A 269 -16.80 -18.60 -15.04
CA THR A 269 -16.71 -20.04 -14.69
C THR A 269 -17.44 -20.91 -15.73
N GLU A 270 -17.40 -22.21 -15.55
CA GLU A 270 -18.19 -23.18 -16.32
C GLU A 270 -17.90 -23.15 -17.83
N GLY A 271 -16.65 -22.85 -18.21
CA GLY A 271 -16.22 -23.01 -19.61
C GLY A 271 -15.83 -24.44 -19.91
N VAL A 272 -16.39 -25.01 -20.99
CA VAL A 272 -15.94 -26.29 -21.51
C VAL A 272 -14.98 -26.05 -22.67
N VAL A 273 -13.75 -26.54 -22.55
CA VAL A 273 -12.77 -26.48 -23.63
C VAL A 273 -12.94 -27.73 -24.50
N ASN A 274 -13.47 -27.56 -25.68
CA ASN A 274 -13.55 -28.62 -26.68
C ASN A 274 -12.52 -28.36 -27.78
N ASN A 275 -11.25 -28.71 -27.51
CA ASN A 275 -10.07 -28.61 -28.39
C ASN A 275 -9.87 -27.29 -29.17
N VAL A 276 -10.90 -26.49 -29.41
CA VAL A 276 -10.88 -25.27 -30.25
C VAL A 276 -11.70 -24.13 -29.64
N GLU A 277 -12.71 -24.40 -28.82
CA GLU A 277 -13.63 -23.37 -28.30
C GLU A 277 -13.87 -23.53 -26.80
N ILE A 278 -14.04 -22.41 -26.11
CA ILE A 278 -14.58 -22.36 -24.74
C ILE A 278 -16.09 -22.20 -24.90
N LEU A 279 -16.82 -23.25 -24.54
CA LEU A 279 -18.28 -23.25 -24.61
C LEU A 279 -18.90 -23.02 -23.23
N ASP A 280 -20.04 -22.35 -23.20
CA ASP A 280 -20.91 -22.20 -22.02
C ASP A 280 -20.25 -21.47 -20.84
N GLU A 281 -19.46 -20.43 -21.11
CA GLU A 281 -18.95 -19.53 -20.05
C GLU A 281 -20.13 -18.86 -19.34
N LYS A 282 -20.13 -18.99 -18.00
CA LYS A 282 -21.01 -18.23 -17.12
C LYS A 282 -20.26 -17.04 -16.55
N LYS A 283 -20.75 -15.85 -16.85
CA LYS A 283 -20.20 -14.59 -16.32
C LYS A 283 -21.09 -14.06 -15.20
N THR A 284 -20.52 -13.86 -14.03
CA THR A 284 -21.17 -13.24 -12.89
C THR A 284 -20.48 -11.92 -12.58
N GLU A 285 -21.20 -10.81 -12.69
CA GLU A 285 -20.72 -9.49 -12.29
C GLU A 285 -21.03 -9.26 -10.81
N TYR A 286 -19.99 -8.94 -10.04
CA TYR A 286 -20.10 -8.52 -8.66
C TYR A 286 -20.05 -7.00 -8.59
N THR A 287 -20.95 -6.41 -7.81
CA THR A 287 -20.99 -4.97 -7.54
C THR A 287 -20.68 -4.74 -6.07
N VAL A 288 -19.67 -3.93 -5.79
CA VAL A 288 -19.18 -3.65 -4.43
C VAL A 288 -19.17 -2.14 -4.21
N TYR A 289 -19.81 -1.69 -3.12
CA TYR A 289 -19.68 -0.31 -2.68
C TYR A 289 -18.39 -0.14 -1.89
N CYS A 290 -17.57 0.81 -2.30
CA CYS A 290 -16.28 1.14 -1.69
C CYS A 290 -16.32 2.56 -1.12
N PRO A 291 -16.41 2.73 0.21
CA PRO A 291 -16.09 3.99 0.86
C PRO A 291 -14.64 4.41 0.57
N ASP A 292 -14.26 5.61 0.99
CA ASP A 292 -12.89 6.06 0.85
C ASP A 292 -11.94 5.11 1.61
N ASN A 293 -11.03 4.46 0.91
CA ASN A 293 -10.13 3.46 1.50
C ASN A 293 -9.11 4.07 2.47
N TYR A 294 -8.75 5.34 2.33
CA TYR A 294 -7.92 6.07 3.32
C TYR A 294 -8.68 6.33 4.62
N MET A 295 -9.97 6.67 4.54
CA MET A 295 -10.82 6.74 5.71
C MET A 295 -10.88 5.39 6.45
N LEU A 296 -11.12 4.30 5.70
CA LEU A 296 -11.20 2.95 6.27
C LEU A 296 -9.88 2.50 6.92
N GLU A 297 -8.73 2.84 6.32
CA GLU A 297 -7.41 2.60 6.87
C GLU A 297 -7.21 3.29 8.22
N ILE A 298 -7.54 4.58 8.28
CA ILE A 298 -7.43 5.40 9.48
C ILE A 298 -8.35 4.89 10.58
N GLU A 299 -9.61 4.57 10.25
CA GLU A 299 -10.56 4.00 11.22
C GLU A 299 -10.10 2.65 11.76
N GLN A 300 -9.60 1.77 10.88
CA GLN A 300 -9.09 0.47 11.30
C GLN A 300 -7.87 0.61 12.20
N PHE A 301 -6.92 1.49 11.86
CA PHE A 301 -5.76 1.74 12.71
C PHE A 301 -6.15 2.38 14.04
N GLY A 302 -7.14 3.27 14.03
CA GLY A 302 -7.75 3.81 15.24
C GLY A 302 -8.34 2.73 16.16
N ARG A 303 -9.04 1.72 15.60
CA ARG A 303 -9.55 0.57 16.37
C ARG A 303 -8.42 -0.32 16.91
N CYS A 304 -7.32 -0.45 16.17
CA CYS A 304 -6.14 -1.16 16.72
C CYS A 304 -5.66 -0.53 18.02
N ILE A 305 -5.67 0.80 18.10
CA ILE A 305 -5.20 1.56 19.27
C ILE A 305 -6.25 1.56 20.39
N LEU A 306 -7.51 1.80 20.05
CA LEU A 306 -8.59 1.98 21.04
C LEU A 306 -9.15 0.68 21.57
N GLU A 307 -9.19 -0.37 20.76
CA GLU A 307 -9.92 -1.61 20.99
C GLU A 307 -9.01 -2.86 20.94
N GLY A 308 -7.74 -2.71 20.55
CA GLY A 308 -6.80 -3.82 20.43
C GLY A 308 -7.05 -4.72 19.23
N GLU A 309 -7.71 -4.21 18.19
CA GLU A 309 -7.86 -4.90 16.90
C GLU A 309 -6.47 -5.12 16.26
N LYS A 310 -6.31 -6.19 15.47
CA LYS A 310 -5.07 -6.41 14.74
C LYS A 310 -5.03 -5.56 13.46
N PRO A 311 -3.87 -4.98 13.10
CA PRO A 311 -3.71 -4.29 11.82
C PRO A 311 -4.07 -5.19 10.63
N TYR A 312 -4.81 -4.66 9.66
CA TYR A 312 -5.13 -5.39 8.42
C TYR A 312 -3.90 -5.60 7.55
N VAL A 313 -2.97 -4.64 7.55
CA VAL A 313 -1.64 -4.83 6.96
C VAL A 313 -0.72 -5.28 8.08
N SER A 314 -0.45 -6.59 8.14
CA SER A 314 0.32 -7.18 9.22
C SER A 314 1.83 -7.01 9.02
N LYS A 315 2.58 -7.14 10.12
CA LYS A 315 4.06 -7.20 10.11
C LYS A 315 4.57 -8.28 9.14
N GLU A 316 3.95 -9.46 9.17
CA GLU A 316 4.33 -10.60 8.33
C GLU A 316 4.13 -10.29 6.85
N GLU A 317 3.03 -9.63 6.49
CA GLU A 317 2.75 -9.17 5.13
C GLU A 317 3.82 -8.18 4.66
N THR A 318 4.06 -7.12 5.43
CA THR A 318 5.08 -6.10 5.11
C THR A 318 6.47 -6.72 4.94
N LEU A 319 6.89 -7.61 5.85
CA LEU A 319 8.19 -8.27 5.76
C LEU A 319 8.29 -9.23 4.56
N LEU A 320 7.21 -9.92 4.20
CA LEU A 320 7.18 -10.74 3.00
C LEU A 320 7.34 -9.90 1.74
N ASN A 321 6.58 -8.81 1.63
CA ASN A 321 6.63 -7.90 0.48
C ASN A 321 8.03 -7.26 0.34
N ALA A 322 8.62 -6.80 1.44
CA ALA A 322 9.99 -6.25 1.44
C ALA A 322 11.03 -7.30 0.98
N LYS A 323 10.93 -8.56 1.45
CA LYS A 323 11.81 -9.65 1.00
C LYS A 323 11.67 -9.96 -0.49
N ILE A 324 10.46 -9.87 -1.03
CA ILE A 324 10.25 -10.05 -2.48
C ILE A 324 10.91 -8.90 -3.24
N LEU A 325 10.77 -7.65 -2.79
CA LEU A 325 11.43 -6.49 -3.39
C LEU A 325 12.96 -6.62 -3.33
N ASP A 326 13.55 -7.07 -2.21
CA ASP A 326 15.00 -7.34 -2.13
C ASP A 326 15.46 -8.34 -3.18
N GLN A 327 14.69 -9.41 -3.44
CA GLN A 327 15.01 -10.39 -4.47
C GLN A 327 14.88 -9.81 -5.88
N VAL A 328 13.91 -8.92 -6.11
CA VAL A 328 13.73 -8.19 -7.37
C VAL A 328 14.95 -7.32 -7.65
N PHE A 329 15.37 -6.49 -6.70
CA PHE A 329 16.57 -5.65 -6.85
C PHE A 329 17.84 -6.46 -7.04
N ALA A 330 18.00 -7.57 -6.32
CA ALA A 330 19.15 -8.47 -6.47
C ALA A 330 19.18 -9.19 -7.83
N ASP A 331 18.05 -9.39 -8.49
CA ASP A 331 18.00 -10.00 -9.83
C ASP A 331 18.28 -8.98 -10.94
N VAL A 332 17.80 -7.76 -10.82
CA VAL A 332 18.06 -6.67 -11.80
C VAL A 332 19.50 -6.17 -11.74
N ALA A 333 20.16 -6.26 -10.60
CA ALA A 333 21.57 -5.86 -10.43
C ALA A 333 22.60 -6.83 -11.07
N LYS A 334 22.17 -7.97 -11.61
CA LYS A 334 23.02 -8.97 -12.29
C LYS A 334 23.18 -8.68 -13.77
#